data_b260e6c33afa43d2ff30b4cb78e0f37b
#
_entry.id   b260e6c33afa43d2ff30b4cb78e0f37b
#
_cell.length_a   1.000
_cell.length_b   1.000
_cell.length_c   1.000
_cell.angle_alpha   90.00
_cell.angle_beta   90.00
_cell.angle_gamma   90.00
#
_symmetry.space_group_name_H-M   'P 1'
#
loop_
_entity.id
_entity.type
_entity.pdbx_description
1 polymer ?
#
loop_
_entity_poly.entity_id
_entity_poly.type
_entity_poly.pdbx_seq_one_letter_code
_entity_poly.pdbx_strand_id
1 'polypeptide(L)'
;LRQRFGGDWVVLVRLHPHVMQQARALHLDGDTTFDATRYDDMQELLAAADAVVSDYSSLMFDYGLTGRPCFQFAVDIEAYRQDRNFYFSLDQMPFPLAQDNDALERAVLERREEEAAQAWKGFCETFGIREDGKASARCADWILEKINTKT
;
A
#
# COMPACT_ATOMS: atom_id res chain seq x y z
N LEU A 1 -8.77 -13.35 -6.34
CA LEU A 1 -9.61 -12.64 -5.37
C LEU A 1 -10.96 -13.36 -5.19
N ARG A 2 -11.75 -13.56 -6.27
CA ARG A 2 -13.08 -14.21 -6.19
C ARG A 2 -13.05 -15.57 -5.49
N GLN A 3 -12.04 -16.39 -5.76
CA GLN A 3 -11.88 -17.72 -5.13
C GLN A 3 -11.67 -17.62 -3.61
N ARG A 4 -10.96 -16.61 -3.15
CA ARG A 4 -10.61 -16.43 -1.73
C ARG A 4 -11.65 -15.63 -0.94
N PHE A 5 -12.16 -14.55 -1.53
CA PHE A 5 -13.02 -13.58 -0.85
C PHE A 5 -14.47 -13.59 -1.35
N GLY A 6 -14.75 -14.35 -2.42
CA GLY A 6 -16.08 -14.34 -3.06
C GLY A 6 -16.37 -13.05 -3.83
N GLY A 7 -17.63 -12.84 -4.21
CA GLY A 7 -18.12 -11.62 -4.84
C GLY A 7 -17.63 -11.38 -6.27
N ASP A 8 -18.00 -10.23 -6.81
CA ASP A 8 -17.54 -9.73 -8.09
C ASP A 8 -16.51 -8.61 -7.86
N TRP A 9 -15.41 -8.66 -8.59
CA TRP A 9 -14.27 -7.78 -8.42
C TRP A 9 -14.08 -6.90 -9.64
N VAL A 10 -13.80 -5.62 -9.38
CA VAL A 10 -13.27 -4.68 -10.36
C VAL A 10 -11.84 -4.31 -9.98
N VAL A 11 -11.03 -4.03 -10.99
CA VAL A 11 -9.63 -3.62 -10.80
C VAL A 11 -9.51 -2.16 -11.19
N LEU A 12 -9.12 -1.33 -10.22
CA LEU A 12 -8.77 0.06 -10.46
C LEU A 12 -7.24 0.15 -10.60
N VAL A 13 -6.77 0.49 -11.78
CA VAL A 13 -5.34 0.64 -12.05
C VAL A 13 -4.97 2.11 -11.93
N ARG A 14 -4.08 2.41 -10.97
CA ARG A 14 -3.53 3.75 -10.81
C ARG A 14 -2.03 3.72 -11.00
N LEU A 15 -1.57 4.30 -12.09
CA LEU A 15 -0.16 4.37 -12.43
C LEU A 15 0.52 5.57 -11.78
N HIS A 16 1.79 5.39 -11.43
CA HIS A 16 2.61 6.49 -10.95
C HIS A 16 2.74 7.58 -12.02
N PRO A 17 2.73 8.88 -11.67
CA PRO A 17 2.82 9.97 -12.65
C PRO A 17 3.97 9.85 -13.66
N HIS A 18 5.12 9.29 -13.26
CA HIS A 18 6.27 9.09 -14.15
C HIS A 18 6.02 8.12 -15.30
N VAL A 19 5.06 7.19 -15.16
CA VAL A 19 4.73 6.19 -16.19
C VAL A 19 3.43 6.48 -16.93
N MET A 20 2.79 7.63 -16.67
CA MET A 20 1.51 8.01 -17.31
C MET A 20 1.57 8.06 -18.84
N GLN A 21 2.73 8.41 -19.42
CA GLN A 21 2.87 8.42 -20.89
C GLN A 21 2.84 7.00 -21.47
N GLN A 22 3.33 6.03 -20.72
CA GLN A 22 3.32 4.62 -21.11
C GLN A 22 1.93 3.99 -20.90
N ALA A 23 1.13 4.53 -19.98
CA ALA A 23 -0.23 4.09 -19.68
C ALA A 23 -1.16 4.11 -20.91
N ARG A 24 -0.95 5.05 -21.83
CA ARG A 24 -1.74 5.13 -23.07
C ARG A 24 -1.58 3.89 -23.98
N ALA A 25 -0.47 3.16 -23.83
CA ALA A 25 -0.23 1.91 -24.56
C ALA A 25 -0.89 0.70 -23.86
N LEU A 26 -1.26 0.86 -22.57
CA LEU A 26 -1.96 -0.15 -21.82
C LEU A 26 -3.46 0.12 -21.97
N HIS A 27 -4.16 -0.77 -22.65
CA HIS A 27 -5.61 -0.72 -22.77
C HIS A 27 -6.22 -1.17 -21.44
N LEU A 28 -6.31 -0.25 -20.49
CA LEU A 28 -6.77 -0.53 -19.11
C LEU A 28 -8.29 -0.57 -18.99
N ASP A 29 -9.00 0.00 -19.98
CA ASP A 29 -10.47 0.04 -19.94
C ASP A 29 -11.05 -1.26 -20.50
N GLY A 30 -11.56 -2.09 -19.63
CA GLY A 30 -12.23 -3.36 -19.90
C GLY A 30 -13.48 -3.53 -19.05
N ASP A 31 -14.14 -4.67 -19.16
CA ASP A 31 -15.39 -4.95 -18.43
C ASP A 31 -15.22 -4.91 -16.90
N THR A 32 -14.02 -5.23 -16.42
CA THR A 32 -13.71 -5.30 -14.97
C THR A 32 -12.44 -4.55 -14.58
N THR A 33 -11.81 -3.82 -15.52
CA THR A 33 -10.58 -3.07 -15.27
C THR A 33 -10.78 -1.63 -15.72
N PHE A 34 -10.44 -0.67 -14.86
CA PHE A 34 -10.66 0.75 -15.08
C PHE A 34 -9.40 1.55 -14.77
N ASP A 35 -9.09 2.53 -15.62
CA ASP A 35 -8.00 3.48 -15.41
C ASP A 35 -8.38 4.54 -14.36
N ALA A 36 -7.83 4.42 -13.17
CA ALA A 36 -7.95 5.40 -12.09
C ALA A 36 -6.75 6.34 -11.96
N THR A 37 -5.85 6.37 -12.95
CA THR A 37 -4.60 7.15 -12.90
C THR A 37 -4.85 8.64 -12.69
N ARG A 38 -5.96 9.17 -13.21
CA ARG A 38 -6.32 10.58 -13.10
C ARG A 38 -7.28 10.91 -11.96
N TYR A 39 -7.60 9.94 -11.13
CA TYR A 39 -8.42 10.23 -9.95
C TYR A 39 -7.60 11.05 -8.95
N ASP A 40 -8.13 12.20 -8.52
CA ASP A 40 -7.34 13.21 -7.81
C ASP A 40 -6.92 12.74 -6.40
N ASP A 41 -7.85 12.14 -5.66
CA ASP A 41 -7.62 11.76 -4.26
C ASP A 41 -7.28 10.28 -4.09
N MET A 42 -6.01 9.99 -3.76
CA MET A 42 -5.56 8.63 -3.47
C MET A 42 -6.23 8.05 -2.22
N GLN A 43 -6.49 8.86 -1.21
CA GLN A 43 -7.03 8.38 0.05
C GLN A 43 -8.49 7.92 -0.12
N GLU A 44 -9.26 8.60 -0.98
CA GLU A 44 -10.61 8.15 -1.33
C GLU A 44 -10.58 6.79 -2.05
N LEU A 45 -9.65 6.59 -3.00
CA LEU A 45 -9.48 5.29 -3.66
C LEU A 45 -9.10 4.19 -2.67
N LEU A 46 -8.16 4.45 -1.76
CA LEU A 46 -7.77 3.51 -0.72
C LEU A 46 -8.94 3.20 0.23
N ALA A 47 -9.71 4.21 0.60
CA ALA A 47 -10.89 4.01 1.46
C ALA A 47 -11.96 3.15 0.79
N ALA A 48 -12.14 3.26 -0.52
CA ALA A 48 -13.11 2.50 -1.31
C ALA A 48 -12.63 1.08 -1.66
N ALA A 49 -11.31 0.83 -1.71
CA ALA A 49 -10.76 -0.46 -2.13
C ALA A 49 -10.97 -1.55 -1.07
N ASP A 50 -11.34 -2.75 -1.50
CA ASP A 50 -11.44 -3.95 -0.65
C ASP A 50 -10.11 -4.70 -0.54
N ALA A 51 -9.21 -4.51 -1.50
CA ALA A 51 -7.85 -5.03 -1.49
C ALA A 51 -6.92 -4.11 -2.27
N VAL A 52 -5.63 -4.09 -1.90
CA VAL A 52 -4.59 -3.34 -2.61
C VAL A 52 -3.44 -4.27 -2.99
N VAL A 53 -2.97 -4.10 -4.22
CA VAL A 53 -1.71 -4.65 -4.71
C VAL A 53 -0.83 -3.47 -5.12
N SER A 54 0.36 -3.36 -4.57
CA SER A 54 1.30 -2.28 -4.87
C SER A 54 2.74 -2.79 -4.83
N ASP A 55 3.66 -2.02 -5.37
CA ASP A 55 5.09 -2.35 -5.41
C ASP A 55 5.86 -1.76 -4.20
N TYR A 56 6.53 -0.63 -4.40
CA TYR A 56 7.40 0.03 -3.41
C TYR A 56 6.74 1.27 -2.77
N SER A 57 5.45 1.44 -2.94
CA SER A 57 4.75 2.66 -2.56
C SER A 57 4.43 2.73 -1.06
N SER A 58 4.65 3.88 -0.47
CA SER A 58 4.28 4.18 0.92
C SER A 58 2.77 4.17 1.18
N LEU A 59 1.93 4.19 0.14
CA LEU A 59 0.47 4.06 0.27
C LEU A 59 0.03 2.80 1.04
N MET A 60 0.89 1.76 1.02
CA MET A 60 0.61 0.52 1.73
C MET A 60 0.52 0.71 3.24
N PHE A 61 1.27 1.67 3.81
CA PHE A 61 1.18 1.99 5.24
C PHE A 61 -0.17 2.65 5.57
N ASP A 62 -0.64 3.57 4.74
CA ASP A 62 -1.96 4.18 4.90
C ASP A 62 -3.05 3.13 4.77
N TYR A 63 -2.94 2.25 3.77
CA TYR A 63 -3.90 1.17 3.59
C TYR A 63 -3.87 0.13 4.71
N GLY A 64 -2.70 -0.15 5.28
CA GLY A 64 -2.54 -1.05 6.42
C GLY A 64 -3.39 -0.66 7.64
N LEU A 65 -3.66 0.64 7.83
CA LEU A 65 -4.54 1.15 8.88
C LEU A 65 -5.98 0.63 8.74
N THR A 66 -6.41 0.24 7.54
CA THR A 66 -7.75 -0.31 7.31
C THR A 66 -7.90 -1.77 7.76
N GLY A 67 -6.80 -2.49 7.94
CA GLY A 67 -6.77 -3.93 8.20
C GLY A 67 -7.17 -4.81 7.02
N ARG A 68 -7.49 -4.21 5.86
CA ARG A 68 -7.91 -4.94 4.65
C ARG A 68 -6.73 -5.61 3.95
N PRO A 69 -6.99 -6.57 3.02
CA PRO A 69 -5.95 -7.26 2.26
C PRO A 69 -5.03 -6.34 1.49
N CYS A 70 -3.72 -6.39 1.79
CA CYS A 70 -2.68 -5.65 1.10
C CYS A 70 -1.55 -6.62 0.72
N PHE A 71 -1.05 -6.51 -0.52
CA PHE A 71 -0.03 -7.38 -1.08
C PHE A 71 1.05 -6.55 -1.76
N GLN A 72 2.32 -6.94 -1.58
CA GLN A 72 3.44 -6.39 -2.34
C GLN A 72 3.63 -7.19 -3.63
N PHE A 73 3.77 -6.50 -4.75
CA PHE A 73 4.08 -7.13 -6.04
C PHE A 73 5.28 -6.42 -6.68
N ALA A 74 6.46 -7.01 -6.53
CA ALA A 74 7.75 -6.39 -6.84
C ALA A 74 8.60 -7.30 -7.72
N VAL A 75 8.29 -7.35 -9.02
CA VAL A 75 8.94 -8.23 -10.01
C VAL A 75 10.39 -7.83 -10.30
N ASP A 76 10.76 -6.58 -10.08
CA ASP A 76 12.05 -5.98 -10.40
C ASP A 76 12.85 -5.59 -9.13
N ILE A 77 12.58 -6.25 -8.00
CA ILE A 77 13.12 -5.90 -6.69
C ILE A 77 14.66 -5.78 -6.68
N GLU A 78 15.36 -6.65 -7.42
CA GLU A 78 16.82 -6.62 -7.46
C GLU A 78 17.33 -5.38 -8.23
N ALA A 79 16.68 -5.00 -9.32
CA ALA A 79 16.99 -3.77 -10.06
C ALA A 79 16.69 -2.53 -9.21
N TYR A 80 15.56 -2.55 -8.51
CA TYR A 80 15.17 -1.45 -7.63
C TYR A 80 16.13 -1.26 -6.46
N ARG A 81 16.63 -2.35 -5.85
CA ARG A 81 17.66 -2.31 -4.79
C ARG A 81 18.96 -1.69 -5.23
N GLN A 82 19.36 -1.90 -6.50
CA GLN A 82 20.59 -1.32 -7.06
C GLN A 82 20.47 0.18 -7.33
N ASP A 83 19.30 0.64 -7.71
CA ASP A 83 19.04 2.05 -8.06
C ASP A 83 18.64 2.88 -6.82
N ARG A 84 17.96 2.29 -5.86
CA ARG A 84 17.42 2.99 -4.69
C ARG A 84 17.63 2.18 -3.42
N ASN A 85 17.95 2.88 -2.32
CA ASN A 85 18.03 2.25 -1.01
C ASN A 85 16.65 2.24 -0.32
N PHE A 86 16.41 1.17 0.42
CA PHE A 86 15.29 1.08 1.35
C PHE A 86 15.72 1.52 2.76
N TYR A 87 14.83 2.13 3.52
CA TYR A 87 15.05 2.41 4.94
C TYR A 87 15.11 1.13 5.78
N PHE A 88 14.46 0.06 5.29
CA PHE A 88 14.44 -1.29 5.87
C PHE A 88 14.18 -2.30 4.77
N SER A 89 14.46 -3.58 5.03
CA SER A 89 14.25 -4.63 4.03
C SER A 89 12.78 -4.90 3.78
N LEU A 90 12.40 -5.19 2.53
CA LEU A 90 10.99 -5.43 2.16
C LEU A 90 10.38 -6.67 2.83
N ASP A 91 11.21 -7.62 3.25
CA ASP A 91 10.78 -8.78 4.04
C ASP A 91 10.37 -8.42 5.48
N GLN A 92 10.71 -7.22 5.96
CA GLN A 92 10.23 -6.68 7.23
C GLN A 92 8.83 -6.04 7.12
N MET A 93 8.33 -5.85 5.90
CA MET A 93 6.98 -5.33 5.69
C MET A 93 5.93 -6.34 6.17
N PRO A 94 4.82 -5.89 6.74
CA PRO A 94 3.76 -6.76 7.24
C PRO A 94 2.84 -7.30 6.14
N PHE A 95 3.24 -7.15 4.88
CA PHE A 95 2.46 -7.51 3.71
C PHE A 95 3.19 -8.60 2.92
N PRO A 96 2.49 -9.65 2.44
CA PRO A 96 3.11 -10.70 1.65
C PRO A 96 3.79 -10.13 0.40
N LEU A 97 5.05 -10.50 0.16
CA LEU A 97 5.83 -10.10 -1.00
C LEU A 97 5.72 -11.18 -2.09
N ALA A 98 5.28 -10.77 -3.27
CA ALA A 98 5.24 -11.57 -4.48
C ALA A 98 6.13 -10.96 -5.57
N GLN A 99 6.91 -11.79 -6.26
CA GLN A 99 7.78 -11.37 -7.35
C GLN A 99 7.31 -11.88 -8.72
N ASP A 100 6.25 -12.69 -8.73
CA ASP A 100 5.59 -13.19 -9.92
C ASP A 100 4.09 -13.43 -9.65
N ASN A 101 3.34 -13.69 -10.71
CA ASN A 101 1.90 -13.90 -10.64
C ASN A 101 1.51 -15.11 -9.79
N ASP A 102 2.29 -16.19 -9.84
CA ASP A 102 2.00 -17.42 -9.09
C ASP A 102 2.21 -17.18 -7.59
N ALA A 103 3.23 -16.43 -7.23
CA ALA A 103 3.48 -16.02 -5.85
C ALA A 103 2.37 -15.09 -5.33
N LEU A 104 1.90 -14.15 -6.16
CA LEU A 104 0.78 -13.28 -5.80
C LEU A 104 -0.51 -14.08 -5.62
N GLU A 105 -0.80 -15.02 -6.52
CA GLU A 105 -1.98 -15.87 -6.39
C GLU A 105 -1.93 -16.69 -5.10
N ARG A 106 -0.79 -17.32 -4.79
CA ARG A 106 -0.60 -18.04 -3.52
C ARG A 106 -0.80 -17.13 -2.31
N ALA A 107 -0.19 -15.96 -2.32
CA ALA A 107 -0.34 -14.99 -1.23
C ALA A 107 -1.80 -14.59 -0.97
N VAL A 108 -2.58 -14.44 -2.05
CA VAL A 108 -4.02 -14.17 -1.95
C VAL A 108 -4.79 -15.36 -1.37
N LEU A 109 -4.54 -16.57 -1.90
CA LEU A 109 -5.28 -17.77 -1.51
C LEU A 109 -4.96 -18.24 -0.08
N GLU A 110 -3.71 -18.12 0.33
CA GLU A 110 -3.19 -18.58 1.62
C GLU A 110 -3.31 -17.53 2.74
N ARG A 111 -3.75 -16.31 2.42
CA ARG A 111 -3.87 -15.23 3.40
C ARG A 111 -4.71 -15.67 4.61
N ARG A 112 -4.19 -15.43 5.80
CA ARG A 112 -4.89 -15.61 7.07
C ARG A 112 -5.03 -14.27 7.78
N GLU A 113 -6.26 -13.89 8.08
CA GLU A 113 -6.56 -12.56 8.61
C GLU A 113 -5.92 -12.30 9.98
N GLU A 114 -5.91 -13.30 10.84
CA GLU A 114 -5.31 -13.23 12.18
C GLU A 114 -3.80 -13.02 12.11
N GLU A 115 -3.11 -13.77 11.23
CA GLU A 115 -1.67 -13.65 11.03
C GLU A 115 -1.31 -12.28 10.43
N ALA A 116 -2.10 -11.80 9.46
CA ALA A 116 -1.91 -10.49 8.86
C ALA A 116 -2.12 -9.35 9.87
N ALA A 117 -3.15 -9.44 10.72
CA ALA A 117 -3.40 -8.47 11.76
C ALA A 117 -2.26 -8.44 12.80
N GLN A 118 -1.72 -9.60 13.15
CA GLN A 118 -0.60 -9.71 14.08
C GLN A 118 0.69 -9.16 13.48
N ALA A 119 0.97 -9.44 12.20
CA ALA A 119 2.12 -8.88 11.48
C ALA A 119 2.05 -7.35 11.41
N TRP A 120 0.88 -6.79 11.07
CA TRP A 120 0.65 -5.34 11.05
C TRP A 120 0.86 -4.72 12.43
N LYS A 121 0.31 -5.32 13.48
CA LYS A 121 0.49 -4.85 14.85
C LYS A 121 1.97 -4.81 15.26
N GLY A 122 2.70 -5.89 15.01
CA GLY A 122 4.14 -5.97 15.31
C GLY A 122 4.95 -4.93 14.54
N PHE A 123 4.60 -4.68 13.29
CA PHE A 123 5.20 -3.63 12.48
C PHE A 123 4.96 -2.25 13.07
N CYS A 124 3.71 -1.94 13.44
CA CYS A 124 3.36 -0.68 14.09
C CYS A 124 4.13 -0.46 15.40
N GLU A 125 4.27 -1.49 16.22
CA GLU A 125 5.02 -1.45 17.47
C GLU A 125 6.52 -1.18 17.21
N THR A 126 7.11 -1.88 16.22
CA THR A 126 8.53 -1.75 15.88
C THR A 126 8.88 -0.36 15.36
N PHE A 127 8.02 0.22 14.52
CA PHE A 127 8.28 1.52 13.88
C PHE A 127 7.58 2.70 14.58
N GLY A 128 6.90 2.47 15.70
CA GLY A 128 6.24 3.51 16.48
C GLY A 128 5.07 4.16 15.76
N ILE A 129 4.40 3.43 14.86
CA ILE A 129 3.23 3.92 14.13
C ILE A 129 2.05 4.06 15.10
N ARG A 130 1.54 5.26 15.21
CA ARG A 130 0.40 5.60 16.08
C ARG A 130 -0.61 6.42 15.29
N GLU A 131 -1.73 5.80 14.94
CA GLU A 131 -2.82 6.49 14.26
C GLU A 131 -4.10 6.44 15.11
N ASP A 132 -4.51 7.62 15.55
CA ASP A 132 -5.69 7.85 16.39
C ASP A 132 -6.53 9.03 15.87
N GLY A 133 -6.27 9.48 14.63
CA GLY A 133 -6.90 10.66 14.02
C GLY A 133 -6.38 12.00 14.58
N LYS A 134 -5.35 12.02 15.44
CA LYS A 134 -4.82 13.23 16.10
C LYS A 134 -3.36 13.55 15.73
N ALA A 135 -2.81 12.92 14.71
CA ALA A 135 -1.42 13.13 14.31
C ALA A 135 -1.12 14.59 13.98
N SER A 136 -2.00 15.26 13.23
CA SER A 136 -1.86 16.69 12.90
C SER A 136 -1.85 17.59 14.12
N ALA A 137 -2.71 17.32 15.09
CA ALA A 137 -2.74 18.08 16.35
C ALA A 137 -1.43 17.91 17.13
N ARG A 138 -0.94 16.67 17.27
CA ARG A 138 0.36 16.40 17.93
C ARG A 138 1.53 17.12 17.24
N CYS A 139 1.54 17.13 15.90
CA CYS A 139 2.56 17.87 15.15
C CYS A 139 2.48 19.38 15.41
N ALA A 140 1.28 19.94 15.39
CA ALA A 140 1.07 21.37 15.66
C ALA A 140 1.53 21.75 17.09
N ASP A 141 1.14 20.96 18.08
CA ASP A 141 1.54 21.17 19.48
C ASP A 141 3.07 21.11 19.64
N TRP A 142 3.70 20.11 19.02
CA TRP A 142 5.16 19.98 19.04
C TRP A 142 5.87 21.19 18.39
N ILE A 143 5.39 21.67 17.24
CA ILE A 143 5.94 22.85 16.57
C ILE A 143 5.82 24.08 17.47
N LEU A 144 4.65 24.32 18.05
CA LEU A 144 4.40 25.45 18.93
C LEU A 144 5.30 25.43 20.18
N GLU A 145 5.48 24.25 20.77
CA GLU A 145 6.41 24.07 21.89
C GLU A 145 7.84 24.48 21.50
N LYS A 146 8.33 24.02 20.33
CA LYS A 146 9.70 24.33 19.86
C LYS A 146 9.90 25.82 19.52
N ILE A 147 8.87 26.48 19.03
CA ILE A 147 8.94 27.92 18.77
C ILE A 147 9.01 28.70 20.11
N ASN A 148 8.19 28.35 21.06
CA ASN A 148 8.12 29.05 22.36
C ASN A 148 9.34 28.80 23.25
N THR A 149 10.05 27.68 23.07
CA THR A 149 11.30 27.40 23.83
C THR A 149 12.54 28.08 23.27
N LYS A 150 12.46 28.74 22.10
CA LYS A 150 13.58 29.52 21.53
C LYS A 150 13.54 31.01 21.83
N THR A 151 12.58 31.46 22.64
CA THR A 151 12.46 32.82 23.14
C THR A 151 12.97 32.88 24.55
#